data_ac44c010c7e041601ec65bf40292c19e
#
_entry.id   ac44c010c7e041601ec65bf40292c19e
#
_cell.length_a   1.000
_cell.length_b   1.000
_cell.length_c   1.000
_cell.angle_alpha   90.00
_cell.angle_beta   90.00
_cell.angle_gamma   90.00
#
_symmetry.space_group_name_H-M   'P 1'
#
loop_
_entity.id
_entity.type
_entity.pdbx_description
1 polymer ?
#
loop_
_entity_poly.entity_id
_entity_poly.type
_entity_poly.pdbx_seq_one_letter_code
_entity_poly.pdbx_strand_id
1 'polypeptide(L)'
;LPLMALYANAFEGATPLMIGLALGIYGLTQAIFQIPFGMLSDRWGRKPLIIFGLLIFTAGSVVAALAESVEGIIMGRALQGSGAIAAVVLALVADLTREQQRTKAMALLGMSIGASFLLALMASPFLDQWIGMSGIFWLTAVLSILSIGVVGLFVPSPMQNASDPGLKATKRYFLEVLRDAQLLRLDLGIFVLHMTLTALFVVIPFLIIEVLAVGRNSHWQVYIPVLLVSILLMVPLLILGMKRQRTIDVLRLAIAVLGLGFLILFAGGTTASGIVVGLGVFFIGFNLLEAMLPSLLTRIAPGYAKGTASGIYNTFEFLGVFIGGAIGGLMFGSFGATGVFGFCLASSLLWLALSVSGPKPELRDSVTVYIDPHQSGGANAIERDLRRLAGVDSVTVLLEEKIAYIRVDDENFDPKQLERIDGVASSSR
;
A
#
# COMPACT_ATOMS: atom_id res chain seq x y z
N LEU A 1 -3.65 -14.99 -2.43
CA LEU A 1 -2.23 -15.37 -2.49
C LEU A 1 -2.01 -16.85 -2.09
N PRO A 2 -2.43 -17.35 -0.89
CA PRO A 2 -2.08 -18.70 -0.44
C PRO A 2 -2.57 -19.80 -1.39
N LEU A 3 -3.79 -19.73 -1.87
CA LEU A 3 -4.35 -20.73 -2.78
C LEU A 3 -3.68 -20.73 -4.16
N MET A 4 -3.20 -19.56 -4.60
CA MET A 4 -2.54 -19.43 -5.90
C MET A 4 -1.27 -20.28 -5.99
N ALA A 5 -0.47 -20.33 -4.91
CA ALA A 5 0.74 -21.15 -4.88
C ALA A 5 0.43 -22.64 -5.06
N LEU A 6 -0.58 -23.14 -4.35
CA LEU A 6 -1.03 -24.54 -4.46
C LEU A 6 -1.66 -24.83 -5.83
N TYR A 7 -2.41 -23.89 -6.38
CA TYR A 7 -3.05 -24.04 -7.68
C TYR A 7 -2.02 -24.03 -8.81
N ALA A 8 -1.08 -23.08 -8.79
CA ALA A 8 -0.02 -23.04 -9.81
C ALA A 8 0.86 -24.30 -9.78
N ASN A 9 1.12 -24.86 -8.58
CA ASN A 9 1.87 -26.09 -8.43
C ASN A 9 1.13 -27.35 -8.95
N ALA A 10 -0.17 -27.29 -9.14
CA ALA A 10 -0.96 -28.42 -9.65
C ALA A 10 -0.81 -28.62 -11.16
N PHE A 11 -0.27 -27.65 -11.90
CA PHE A 11 0.00 -27.78 -13.32
C PHE A 11 1.27 -28.58 -13.60
N GLU A 12 1.22 -29.40 -14.64
CA GLU A 12 2.38 -30.18 -15.09
C GLU A 12 3.54 -29.24 -15.50
N GLY A 13 4.74 -29.56 -15.05
CA GLY A 13 5.93 -28.77 -15.36
C GLY A 13 6.08 -27.46 -14.55
N ALA A 14 5.20 -27.17 -13.59
CA ALA A 14 5.31 -25.98 -12.75
C ALA A 14 6.60 -26.02 -11.90
N THR A 15 7.40 -24.97 -12.01
CA THR A 15 8.60 -24.78 -11.18
C THR A 15 8.32 -23.83 -10.03
N PRO A 16 9.09 -23.86 -8.90
CA PRO A 16 8.95 -22.90 -7.83
C PRO A 16 9.06 -21.43 -8.26
N LEU A 17 9.90 -21.14 -9.26
CA LEU A 17 9.98 -19.82 -9.88
C LEU A 17 8.68 -19.43 -10.57
N MET A 18 8.06 -20.31 -11.33
CA MET A 18 6.79 -20.04 -12.01
C MET A 18 5.66 -19.81 -10.99
N ILE A 19 5.64 -20.56 -9.90
CA ILE A 19 4.71 -20.34 -8.78
C ILE A 19 4.90 -18.93 -8.20
N GLY A 20 6.15 -18.55 -7.93
CA GLY A 20 6.49 -17.23 -7.45
C GLY A 20 6.11 -16.12 -8.44
N LEU A 21 6.33 -16.33 -9.74
CA LEU A 21 5.91 -15.40 -10.79
C LEU A 21 4.38 -15.30 -10.89
N ALA A 22 3.63 -16.38 -10.78
CA ALA A 22 2.17 -16.35 -10.76
C ALA A 22 1.61 -15.50 -9.62
N LEU A 23 2.30 -15.48 -8.47
CA LEU A 23 1.98 -14.61 -7.35
C LEU A 23 2.37 -13.15 -7.62
N GLY A 24 3.58 -12.92 -8.13
CA GLY A 24 4.23 -11.61 -8.16
C GLY A 24 3.97 -10.77 -9.41
N ILE A 25 3.73 -11.40 -10.59
CA ILE A 25 3.69 -10.70 -11.90
C ILE A 25 2.62 -9.60 -11.98
N TYR A 26 1.50 -9.79 -11.28
CA TYR A 26 0.48 -8.76 -11.10
C TYR A 26 1.09 -7.46 -10.54
N GLY A 27 1.98 -7.59 -9.54
CA GLY A 27 2.67 -6.47 -8.94
C GLY A 27 3.58 -5.74 -9.94
N LEU A 28 4.34 -6.46 -10.79
CA LEU A 28 5.19 -5.83 -11.79
C LEU A 28 4.41 -4.97 -12.76
N THR A 29 3.36 -5.53 -13.35
CA THR A 29 2.55 -4.79 -14.32
C THR A 29 1.80 -3.65 -13.67
N GLN A 30 1.30 -3.82 -12.44
CA GLN A 30 0.69 -2.75 -11.65
C GLN A 30 1.70 -1.62 -11.41
N ALA A 31 2.93 -1.91 -10.99
CA ALA A 31 3.97 -0.92 -10.76
C ALA A 31 4.32 -0.13 -12.04
N ILE A 32 4.45 -0.83 -13.17
CA ILE A 32 4.78 -0.21 -14.47
C ILE A 32 3.66 0.74 -14.93
N PHE A 33 2.41 0.29 -14.85
CA PHE A 33 1.28 1.02 -15.42
C PHE A 33 0.64 2.02 -14.46
N GLN A 34 0.92 1.99 -13.16
CA GLN A 34 0.29 2.87 -12.17
C GLN A 34 0.49 4.35 -12.47
N ILE A 35 1.73 4.76 -12.74
CA ILE A 35 2.06 6.16 -13.07
C ILE A 35 1.48 6.57 -14.42
N PRO A 36 1.66 5.80 -15.53
CA PRO A 36 0.99 6.08 -16.80
C PRO A 36 -0.53 6.22 -16.70
N PHE A 37 -1.19 5.32 -15.97
CA PHE A 37 -2.64 5.42 -15.76
C PHE A 37 -3.03 6.67 -14.97
N GLY A 38 -2.29 7.00 -13.91
CA GLY A 38 -2.49 8.25 -13.18
C GLY A 38 -2.44 9.46 -14.10
N MET A 39 -1.36 9.61 -14.88
CA MET A 39 -1.17 10.72 -15.83
C MET A 39 -2.23 10.74 -16.94
N LEU A 40 -2.61 9.58 -17.46
CA LEU A 40 -3.61 9.47 -18.52
C LEU A 40 -5.00 9.85 -18.02
N SER A 41 -5.30 9.56 -16.73
CA SER A 41 -6.56 9.91 -16.09
C SER A 41 -6.77 11.41 -15.92
N ASP A 42 -5.68 12.19 -15.87
CA ASP A 42 -5.74 13.66 -15.85
C ASP A 42 -6.21 14.21 -17.20
N ARG A 43 -5.91 13.51 -18.31
CA ARG A 43 -6.28 13.93 -19.66
C ARG A 43 -7.63 13.40 -20.13
N TRP A 44 -7.88 12.11 -19.93
CA TRP A 44 -9.07 11.40 -20.42
C TRP A 44 -10.20 11.39 -19.41
N GLY A 45 -9.93 11.85 -18.19
CA GLY A 45 -10.84 11.82 -17.05
C GLY A 45 -10.69 10.53 -16.22
N ARG A 46 -11.00 10.66 -14.93
CA ARG A 46 -10.85 9.57 -13.95
C ARG A 46 -11.75 8.35 -14.28
N LYS A 47 -13.03 8.64 -14.51
CA LYS A 47 -14.05 7.61 -14.69
C LYS A 47 -13.85 6.74 -15.94
N PRO A 48 -13.60 7.29 -17.14
CA PRO A 48 -13.31 6.49 -18.34
C PRO A 48 -12.09 5.58 -18.16
N LEU A 49 -11.05 6.07 -17.49
CA LEU A 49 -9.83 5.29 -17.31
C LEU A 49 -10.00 4.18 -16.27
N ILE A 50 -10.78 4.40 -15.22
CA ILE A 50 -11.16 3.33 -14.27
C ILE A 50 -11.91 2.24 -15.00
N ILE A 51 -12.90 2.58 -15.83
CA ILE A 51 -13.66 1.61 -16.63
C ILE A 51 -12.72 0.84 -17.58
N PHE A 52 -11.82 1.52 -18.27
CA PHE A 52 -10.83 0.87 -19.14
C PHE A 52 -9.93 -0.09 -18.38
N GLY A 53 -9.39 0.31 -17.22
CA GLY A 53 -8.57 -0.56 -16.38
C GLY A 53 -9.34 -1.78 -15.84
N LEU A 54 -10.62 -1.60 -15.46
CA LEU A 54 -11.48 -2.71 -15.05
C LEU A 54 -11.78 -3.67 -16.20
N LEU A 55 -11.89 -3.20 -17.44
CA LEU A 55 -12.01 -4.06 -18.63
C LEU A 55 -10.76 -4.91 -18.85
N ILE A 56 -9.57 -4.31 -18.72
CA ILE A 56 -8.29 -5.05 -18.78
C ILE A 56 -8.23 -6.09 -17.64
N PHE A 57 -8.59 -5.71 -16.43
CA PHE A 57 -8.63 -6.61 -15.28
C PHE A 57 -9.62 -7.78 -15.51
N THR A 58 -10.80 -7.50 -16.07
CA THR A 58 -11.78 -8.51 -16.44
C THR A 58 -11.20 -9.48 -17.48
N ALA A 59 -10.58 -8.97 -18.54
CA ALA A 59 -9.94 -9.79 -19.56
C ALA A 59 -8.84 -10.68 -18.95
N GLY A 60 -8.00 -10.13 -18.08
CA GLY A 60 -6.98 -10.91 -17.37
C GLY A 60 -7.58 -11.98 -16.45
N SER A 61 -8.70 -11.68 -15.79
CA SER A 61 -9.41 -12.66 -14.96
C SER A 61 -9.99 -13.80 -15.79
N VAL A 62 -10.54 -13.52 -16.98
CA VAL A 62 -11.03 -14.54 -17.91
C VAL A 62 -9.87 -15.40 -18.44
N VAL A 63 -8.74 -14.80 -18.83
CA VAL A 63 -7.55 -15.54 -19.27
C VAL A 63 -7.06 -16.48 -18.17
N ALA A 64 -6.99 -15.99 -16.91
CA ALA A 64 -6.58 -16.83 -15.78
C ALA A 64 -7.61 -17.94 -15.45
N ALA A 65 -8.90 -17.68 -15.64
CA ALA A 65 -9.96 -18.67 -15.42
C ALA A 65 -9.93 -19.81 -16.42
N LEU A 66 -9.53 -19.52 -17.67
CA LEU A 66 -9.44 -20.48 -18.78
C LEU A 66 -8.04 -21.11 -18.90
N ALA A 67 -7.09 -20.76 -18.05
CA ALA A 67 -5.73 -21.23 -18.14
C ALA A 67 -5.64 -22.73 -17.84
N GLU A 68 -4.97 -23.46 -18.75
CA GLU A 68 -4.65 -24.89 -18.65
C GLU A 68 -3.16 -25.13 -18.34
N SER A 69 -2.40 -24.04 -18.11
CA SER A 69 -0.98 -24.08 -17.76
C SER A 69 -0.61 -22.97 -16.78
N VAL A 70 0.53 -23.11 -16.13
CA VAL A 70 1.03 -22.07 -15.21
C VAL A 70 1.39 -20.77 -15.93
N GLU A 71 1.87 -20.87 -17.18
CA GLU A 71 2.13 -19.71 -18.05
C GLU A 71 0.84 -18.93 -18.35
N GLY A 72 -0.27 -19.65 -18.61
CA GLY A 72 -1.58 -19.05 -18.79
C GLY A 72 -2.03 -18.27 -17.57
N ILE A 73 -1.80 -18.80 -16.36
CA ILE A 73 -2.04 -18.09 -15.11
C ILE A 73 -1.16 -16.84 -15.02
N ILE A 74 0.14 -16.96 -15.31
CA ILE A 74 1.09 -15.83 -15.30
C ILE A 74 0.62 -14.72 -16.26
N MET A 75 0.21 -15.09 -17.49
CA MET A 75 -0.32 -14.15 -18.48
C MET A 75 -1.61 -13.46 -18.01
N GLY A 76 -2.57 -14.22 -17.47
CA GLY A 76 -3.81 -13.68 -16.91
C GLY A 76 -3.54 -12.71 -15.76
N ARG A 77 -2.60 -13.06 -14.87
CA ARG A 77 -2.17 -12.22 -13.74
C ARG A 77 -1.45 -10.95 -14.20
N ALA A 78 -0.58 -11.06 -15.20
CA ALA A 78 0.08 -9.89 -15.80
C ALA A 78 -0.94 -8.93 -16.43
N LEU A 79 -1.93 -9.47 -17.12
CA LEU A 79 -3.00 -8.67 -17.70
C LEU A 79 -3.89 -8.04 -16.65
N GLN A 80 -4.27 -8.76 -15.57
CA GLN A 80 -4.98 -8.19 -14.42
C GLN A 80 -4.24 -6.97 -13.83
N GLY A 81 -2.93 -7.09 -13.59
CA GLY A 81 -2.13 -5.99 -13.05
C GLY A 81 -1.98 -4.81 -14.02
N SER A 82 -2.05 -5.04 -15.33
CA SER A 82 -2.00 -3.97 -16.34
C SER A 82 -3.22 -3.04 -16.28
N GLY A 83 -4.32 -3.46 -15.63
CA GLY A 83 -5.46 -2.60 -15.33
C GLY A 83 -5.24 -1.65 -14.14
N ALA A 84 -4.09 -1.04 -14.00
CA ALA A 84 -3.55 -0.27 -12.88
C ALA A 84 -4.41 0.93 -12.42
N ILE A 85 -5.59 0.70 -11.86
CA ILE A 85 -6.56 1.73 -11.48
C ILE A 85 -6.35 2.31 -10.07
N ALA A 86 -5.49 1.74 -9.25
CA ALA A 86 -5.38 2.13 -7.84
C ALA A 86 -5.09 3.63 -7.66
N ALA A 87 -4.10 4.18 -8.38
CA ALA A 87 -3.78 5.61 -8.35
C ALA A 87 -4.95 6.47 -8.87
N VAL A 88 -5.67 6.00 -9.89
CA VAL A 88 -6.79 6.72 -10.48
C VAL A 88 -7.99 6.79 -9.54
N VAL A 89 -8.26 5.69 -8.79
CA VAL A 89 -9.31 5.64 -7.78
C VAL A 89 -8.99 6.58 -6.62
N LEU A 90 -7.73 6.58 -6.13
CA LEU A 90 -7.29 7.52 -5.10
C LEU A 90 -7.47 8.97 -5.54
N ALA A 91 -7.09 9.28 -6.78
CA ALA A 91 -7.29 10.61 -7.37
C ALA A 91 -8.77 10.97 -7.47
N LEU A 92 -9.63 10.05 -7.93
CA LEU A 92 -11.07 10.26 -8.01
C LEU A 92 -11.70 10.56 -6.64
N VAL A 93 -11.31 9.81 -5.61
CA VAL A 93 -11.77 10.06 -4.23
C VAL A 93 -11.32 11.44 -3.75
N ALA A 94 -10.07 11.84 -4.06
CA ALA A 94 -9.58 13.18 -3.74
C ALA A 94 -10.36 14.29 -4.45
N ASP A 95 -10.68 14.09 -5.74
CA ASP A 95 -11.40 15.07 -6.57
C ASP A 95 -12.88 15.22 -6.14
N LEU A 96 -13.52 14.14 -5.65
CA LEU A 96 -14.92 14.14 -5.21
C LEU A 96 -15.09 14.51 -3.74
N THR A 97 -14.00 14.64 -2.99
CA THR A 97 -14.05 14.88 -1.55
C THR A 97 -13.56 16.28 -1.21
N ARG A 98 -14.34 17.02 -0.40
CA ARG A 98 -13.90 18.31 0.13
C ARG A 98 -12.59 18.14 0.90
N GLU A 99 -11.70 19.10 0.81
CA GLU A 99 -10.35 19.02 1.40
C GLU A 99 -10.38 18.68 2.90
N GLN A 100 -11.30 19.27 3.67
CA GLN A 100 -11.47 19.01 5.10
C GLN A 100 -11.84 17.54 5.41
N GLN A 101 -12.44 16.84 4.46
CA GLN A 101 -12.88 15.44 4.62
C GLN A 101 -11.94 14.44 3.91
N ARG A 102 -10.98 14.93 3.13
CA ARG A 102 -10.09 14.08 2.29
C ARG A 102 -9.31 13.07 3.11
N THR A 103 -8.76 13.47 4.26
CA THR A 103 -8.05 12.55 5.16
C THR A 103 -8.93 11.42 5.66
N LYS A 104 -10.20 11.73 6.02
CA LYS A 104 -11.17 10.71 6.46
C LYS A 104 -11.56 9.77 5.34
N ALA A 105 -11.76 10.31 4.11
CA ALA A 105 -12.09 9.50 2.94
C ALA A 105 -10.96 8.54 2.57
N MET A 106 -9.70 9.01 2.61
CA MET A 106 -8.53 8.17 2.36
C MET A 106 -8.34 7.10 3.42
N ALA A 107 -8.57 7.43 4.71
CA ALA A 107 -8.54 6.46 5.80
C ALA A 107 -9.63 5.38 5.63
N LEU A 108 -10.85 5.77 5.24
CA LEU A 108 -11.95 4.83 4.98
C LEU A 108 -11.62 3.91 3.80
N LEU A 109 -11.00 4.45 2.74
CA LEU A 109 -10.56 3.66 1.60
C LEU A 109 -9.49 2.63 2.02
N GLY A 110 -8.48 3.04 2.78
CA GLY A 110 -7.45 2.14 3.31
C GLY A 110 -8.04 1.04 4.19
N MET A 111 -8.98 1.39 5.09
CA MET A 111 -9.70 0.40 5.91
C MET A 111 -10.51 -0.58 5.05
N SER A 112 -11.14 -0.11 3.97
CA SER A 112 -11.90 -0.97 3.06
C SER A 112 -10.99 -1.95 2.32
N ILE A 113 -9.79 -1.52 1.90
CA ILE A 113 -8.78 -2.38 1.26
C ILE A 113 -8.31 -3.44 2.26
N GLY A 114 -7.94 -3.06 3.49
CA GLY A 114 -7.52 -3.98 4.53
C GLY A 114 -8.61 -4.99 4.91
N ALA A 115 -9.85 -4.54 5.08
CA ALA A 115 -11.00 -5.41 5.35
C ALA A 115 -11.25 -6.39 4.19
N SER A 116 -11.15 -5.93 2.94
CA SER A 116 -11.30 -6.78 1.74
C SER A 116 -10.21 -7.85 1.67
N PHE A 117 -8.96 -7.50 2.01
CA PHE A 117 -7.86 -8.45 2.09
C PHE A 117 -8.13 -9.55 3.12
N LEU A 118 -8.55 -9.19 4.33
CA LEU A 118 -8.90 -10.13 5.39
C LEU A 118 -10.07 -11.02 4.98
N LEU A 119 -11.14 -10.44 4.44
CA LEU A 119 -12.30 -11.18 3.96
C LEU A 119 -11.92 -12.16 2.84
N ALA A 120 -11.09 -11.72 1.88
CA ALA A 120 -10.61 -12.58 0.80
C ALA A 120 -9.75 -13.75 1.33
N LEU A 121 -8.89 -13.49 2.32
CA LEU A 121 -8.06 -14.53 2.92
C LEU A 121 -8.91 -15.57 3.68
N MET A 122 -9.96 -15.11 4.37
CA MET A 122 -10.91 -15.98 5.08
C MET A 122 -11.83 -16.75 4.14
N ALA A 123 -12.38 -16.08 3.11
CA ALA A 123 -13.35 -16.67 2.19
C ALA A 123 -12.71 -17.59 1.16
N SER A 124 -11.44 -17.37 0.82
CA SER A 124 -10.79 -18.07 -0.30
C SER A 124 -10.79 -19.60 -0.18
N PRO A 125 -10.56 -20.25 0.99
CA PRO A 125 -10.62 -21.70 1.09
C PRO A 125 -12.04 -22.26 0.88
N PHE A 126 -13.07 -21.54 1.34
CA PHE A 126 -14.47 -21.94 1.13
C PHE A 126 -14.88 -21.80 -0.34
N LEU A 127 -14.49 -20.69 -0.97
CA LEU A 127 -14.74 -20.47 -2.40
C LEU A 127 -14.03 -21.53 -3.25
N ASP A 128 -12.77 -21.84 -2.93
CA ASP A 128 -12.02 -22.89 -3.64
C ASP A 128 -12.70 -24.27 -3.54
N GLN A 129 -13.28 -24.58 -2.39
CA GLN A 129 -14.02 -25.83 -2.19
C GLN A 129 -15.31 -25.90 -3.04
N TRP A 130 -15.98 -24.77 -3.27
CA TRP A 130 -17.28 -24.75 -3.99
C TRP A 130 -17.13 -24.56 -5.48
N ILE A 131 -16.26 -23.67 -5.92
CA ILE A 131 -16.14 -23.26 -7.32
C ILE A 131 -14.74 -23.47 -7.90
N GLY A 132 -13.78 -23.92 -7.07
CA GLY A 132 -12.39 -24.07 -7.47
C GLY A 132 -11.69 -22.73 -7.77
N MET A 133 -10.40 -22.82 -8.08
CA MET A 133 -9.61 -21.60 -8.37
C MET A 133 -10.02 -20.94 -9.68
N SER A 134 -10.35 -21.72 -10.72
CA SER A 134 -10.91 -21.19 -11.98
C SER A 134 -12.22 -20.44 -11.72
N GLY A 135 -13.12 -20.99 -10.87
CA GLY A 135 -14.35 -20.32 -10.45
C GLY A 135 -14.09 -19.02 -9.68
N ILE A 136 -13.03 -18.96 -8.88
CA ILE A 136 -12.63 -17.71 -8.20
C ILE A 136 -12.21 -16.64 -9.22
N PHE A 137 -11.48 -17.01 -10.28
CA PHE A 137 -11.15 -16.07 -11.35
C PHE A 137 -12.39 -15.61 -12.13
N TRP A 138 -13.35 -16.52 -12.40
CA TRP A 138 -14.64 -16.13 -12.96
C TRP A 138 -15.41 -15.18 -12.04
N LEU A 139 -15.43 -15.45 -10.75
CA LEU A 139 -16.06 -14.55 -9.75
C LEU A 139 -15.40 -13.16 -9.79
N THR A 140 -14.07 -13.07 -9.86
CA THR A 140 -13.38 -11.78 -9.95
C THR A 140 -13.70 -11.04 -11.27
N ALA A 141 -13.87 -11.75 -12.38
CA ALA A 141 -14.31 -11.16 -13.64
C ALA A 141 -15.74 -10.58 -13.52
N VAL A 142 -16.67 -11.32 -12.93
CA VAL A 142 -18.07 -10.86 -12.70
C VAL A 142 -18.08 -9.65 -11.78
N LEU A 143 -17.36 -9.69 -10.66
CA LEU A 143 -17.26 -8.55 -9.73
C LEU A 143 -16.65 -7.31 -10.40
N SER A 144 -15.69 -7.48 -11.29
CA SER A 144 -15.11 -6.38 -12.06
C SER A 144 -16.14 -5.75 -13.02
N ILE A 145 -16.94 -6.58 -13.70
CA ILE A 145 -18.04 -6.09 -14.58
C ILE A 145 -19.08 -5.34 -13.75
N LEU A 146 -19.46 -5.87 -12.58
CA LEU A 146 -20.39 -5.18 -11.67
C LEU A 146 -19.79 -3.84 -11.21
N SER A 147 -18.48 -3.79 -10.91
CA SER A 147 -17.78 -2.56 -10.55
C SER A 147 -17.80 -1.53 -11.70
N ILE A 148 -17.69 -1.97 -12.96
CA ILE A 148 -17.89 -1.09 -14.12
C ILE A 148 -19.31 -0.49 -14.11
N GLY A 149 -20.33 -1.29 -13.83
CA GLY A 149 -21.72 -0.82 -13.69
C GLY A 149 -21.87 0.21 -12.56
N VAL A 150 -21.29 -0.06 -11.39
CA VAL A 150 -21.32 0.86 -10.24
C VAL A 150 -20.62 2.18 -10.58
N VAL A 151 -19.41 2.13 -11.13
CA VAL A 151 -18.66 3.33 -11.54
C VAL A 151 -19.41 4.08 -12.62
N GLY A 152 -19.95 3.37 -13.62
CA GLY A 152 -20.70 3.96 -14.73
C GLY A 152 -21.95 4.72 -14.30
N LEU A 153 -22.75 4.12 -13.41
CA LEU A 153 -24.09 4.59 -13.06
C LEU A 153 -24.14 5.47 -11.81
N PHE A 154 -23.35 5.15 -10.79
CA PHE A 154 -23.49 5.76 -9.46
C PHE A 154 -22.37 6.74 -9.09
N VAL A 155 -21.18 6.60 -9.69
CA VAL A 155 -20.08 7.50 -9.36
C VAL A 155 -20.19 8.78 -10.19
N PRO A 156 -20.26 9.98 -9.58
CA PRO A 156 -20.29 11.23 -10.33
C PRO A 156 -18.96 11.47 -11.05
N SER A 157 -19.02 12.12 -12.21
CA SER A 157 -17.81 12.61 -12.85
C SER A 157 -17.38 13.90 -12.15
N PRO A 158 -16.11 14.03 -11.71
CA PRO A 158 -15.63 15.28 -11.15
C PRO A 158 -15.75 16.38 -12.21
N MET A 159 -16.18 17.58 -11.81
CA MET A 159 -16.09 18.74 -12.68
C MET A 159 -14.60 18.98 -12.95
N GLN A 160 -14.20 18.97 -14.22
CA GLN A 160 -12.84 19.30 -14.62
C GLN A 160 -12.62 20.78 -14.28
N ASN A 161 -12.03 21.04 -13.12
CA ASN A 161 -11.49 22.37 -12.86
C ASN A 161 -10.24 22.52 -13.71
N ALA A 162 -10.23 23.56 -14.53
CA ALA A 162 -9.15 23.89 -15.48
C ALA A 162 -7.80 24.28 -14.81
N SER A 163 -7.64 24.02 -13.53
CA SER A 163 -6.43 24.28 -12.74
C SER A 163 -5.58 23.03 -12.68
N ASP A 164 -5.14 22.54 -13.85
CA ASP A 164 -4.14 21.46 -13.92
C ASP A 164 -2.75 22.09 -13.69
N PRO A 165 -2.02 21.74 -12.59
CA PRO A 165 -0.63 22.10 -12.48
C PRO A 165 0.07 21.43 -13.65
N GLY A 166 0.43 22.20 -14.68
CA GLY A 166 0.91 21.71 -15.97
C GLY A 166 1.96 20.60 -15.79
N LEU A 167 2.08 19.71 -16.77
CA LEU A 167 3.02 18.56 -16.84
C LEU A 167 4.44 18.85 -16.28
N LYS A 168 4.89 20.11 -16.31
CA LYS A 168 6.17 20.54 -15.73
C LYS A 168 6.17 20.55 -14.21
N ALA A 169 5.06 20.93 -13.55
CA ALA A 169 4.92 20.95 -12.10
C ALA A 169 4.87 19.50 -11.56
N THR A 170 4.09 18.63 -12.20
CA THR A 170 3.99 17.20 -11.85
C THR A 170 5.34 16.51 -11.94
N LYS A 171 6.12 16.76 -13.01
CA LYS A 171 7.46 16.19 -13.18
C LYS A 171 8.46 16.70 -12.13
N ARG A 172 8.35 17.98 -11.75
CA ARG A 172 9.18 18.58 -10.70
C ARG A 172 8.88 17.94 -9.35
N TYR A 173 7.60 17.82 -8.96
CA TYR A 173 7.19 17.19 -7.70
C TYR A 173 7.58 15.72 -7.63
N PHE A 174 7.49 15.00 -8.74
CA PHE A 174 7.93 13.61 -8.83
C PHE A 174 9.43 13.45 -8.52
N LEU A 175 10.28 14.29 -9.11
CA LEU A 175 11.72 14.26 -8.86
C LEU A 175 12.08 14.72 -7.44
N GLU A 176 11.32 15.66 -6.89
CA GLU A 176 11.50 16.16 -5.52
C GLU A 176 11.19 15.04 -4.50
N VAL A 177 10.06 14.36 -4.65
CA VAL A 177 9.66 13.23 -3.81
C VAL A 177 10.67 12.07 -3.90
N LEU A 178 11.11 11.71 -5.11
CA LEU A 178 12.10 10.65 -5.31
C LEU A 178 13.48 10.97 -4.71
N ARG A 179 13.80 12.24 -4.48
CA ARG A 179 15.08 12.67 -3.87
C ARG A 179 14.98 12.85 -2.36
N ASP A 180 13.79 12.84 -1.81
CA ASP A 180 13.58 12.96 -0.37
C ASP A 180 13.95 11.64 0.31
N ALA A 181 15.05 11.67 1.07
CA ALA A 181 15.56 10.47 1.75
C ALA A 181 14.62 9.91 2.82
N GLN A 182 13.73 10.74 3.39
CA GLN A 182 12.75 10.28 4.39
C GLN A 182 11.61 9.52 3.70
N LEU A 183 11.12 10.01 2.57
CA LEU A 183 10.11 9.34 1.76
C LEU A 183 10.65 8.04 1.17
N LEU A 184 11.87 8.06 0.60
CA LEU A 184 12.55 6.87 0.08
C LEU A 184 12.70 5.75 1.13
N ARG A 185 12.91 6.09 2.40
CA ARG A 185 12.96 5.09 3.48
C ARG A 185 11.61 4.43 3.73
N LEU A 186 10.51 5.18 3.61
CA LEU A 186 9.16 4.62 3.72
C LEU A 186 8.85 3.76 2.50
N ASP A 187 9.26 4.22 1.31
CA ASP A 187 9.08 3.47 0.06
C ASP A 187 9.86 2.14 0.09
N LEU A 188 11.11 2.16 0.57
CA LEU A 188 11.87 0.92 0.82
C LEU A 188 11.23 0.07 1.90
N GLY A 189 10.63 0.67 2.92
CA GLY A 189 9.92 -0.04 3.98
C GLY A 189 8.74 -0.84 3.44
N ILE A 190 7.85 -0.20 2.68
CA ILE A 190 6.69 -0.90 2.10
C ILE A 190 7.12 -1.93 1.05
N PHE A 191 8.17 -1.65 0.28
CA PHE A 191 8.77 -2.60 -0.63
C PHE A 191 9.22 -3.88 0.10
N VAL A 192 10.01 -3.77 1.17
CA VAL A 192 10.49 -4.92 1.95
C VAL A 192 9.32 -5.66 2.60
N LEU A 193 8.34 -4.93 3.13
CA LEU A 193 7.16 -5.50 3.78
C LEU A 193 6.40 -6.42 2.83
N HIS A 194 6.08 -5.94 1.62
CA HIS A 194 5.31 -6.71 0.63
C HIS A 194 6.16 -7.76 -0.09
N MET A 195 7.47 -7.51 -0.24
CA MET A 195 8.42 -8.51 -0.74
C MET A 195 8.46 -9.73 0.18
N THR A 196 8.59 -9.52 1.48
CA THR A 196 8.64 -10.61 2.45
C THR A 196 7.30 -11.32 2.61
N LEU A 197 6.17 -10.59 2.53
CA LEU A 197 4.83 -11.18 2.52
C LEU A 197 4.64 -12.13 1.33
N THR A 198 4.99 -11.68 0.13
CA THR A 198 4.78 -12.49 -1.08
C THR A 198 5.72 -13.69 -1.10
N ALA A 199 6.99 -13.51 -0.73
CA ALA A 199 7.94 -14.62 -0.58
C ALA A 199 7.46 -15.67 0.43
N LEU A 200 6.91 -15.23 1.56
CA LEU A 200 6.32 -16.10 2.58
C LEU A 200 5.17 -16.94 2.01
N PHE A 201 4.27 -16.34 1.23
CA PHE A 201 3.14 -17.05 0.63
C PHE A 201 3.51 -17.98 -0.53
N VAL A 202 4.72 -17.93 -1.05
CA VAL A 202 5.24 -18.98 -1.95
C VAL A 202 5.40 -20.31 -1.21
N VAL A 203 5.72 -20.30 0.09
CA VAL A 203 6.15 -21.48 0.86
C VAL A 203 5.10 -21.95 1.86
N ILE A 204 4.51 -21.05 2.63
CA ILE A 204 3.64 -21.38 3.78
C ILE A 204 2.50 -22.31 3.43
N PRO A 205 1.80 -22.21 2.28
CA PRO A 205 0.71 -23.13 1.95
C PRO A 205 1.16 -24.59 1.87
N PHE A 206 2.39 -24.84 1.41
CA PHE A 206 2.96 -26.19 1.35
C PHE A 206 3.31 -26.71 2.75
N LEU A 207 3.92 -25.88 3.59
CA LEU A 207 4.26 -26.26 4.95
C LEU A 207 3.02 -26.53 5.83
N ILE A 208 1.91 -25.85 5.59
CA ILE A 208 0.64 -26.13 6.27
C ILE A 208 0.16 -27.55 5.94
N ILE A 209 0.33 -27.99 4.70
CA ILE A 209 -0.01 -29.36 4.29
C ILE A 209 1.00 -30.38 4.85
N GLU A 210 2.29 -30.12 4.65
CA GLU A 210 3.35 -31.09 4.91
C GLU A 210 3.66 -31.25 6.41
N VAL A 211 3.68 -30.13 7.16
CA VAL A 211 4.13 -30.13 8.57
C VAL A 211 2.96 -30.10 9.53
N LEU A 212 1.91 -29.30 9.26
CA LEU A 212 0.74 -29.23 10.12
C LEU A 212 -0.29 -30.33 9.80
N ALA A 213 -0.13 -31.06 8.70
CA ALA A 213 -1.08 -32.04 8.18
C ALA A 213 -2.51 -31.49 8.01
N VAL A 214 -2.62 -30.17 7.72
CA VAL A 214 -3.90 -29.48 7.47
C VAL A 214 -4.17 -29.45 5.98
N GLY A 215 -5.25 -30.10 5.55
CA GLY A 215 -5.62 -30.16 4.15
C GLY A 215 -5.93 -28.78 3.56
N ARG A 216 -5.78 -28.65 2.23
CA ARG A 216 -5.96 -27.40 1.47
C ARG A 216 -7.23 -26.64 1.84
N ASN A 217 -8.36 -27.35 2.00
CA ASN A 217 -9.67 -26.76 2.31
C ASN A 217 -9.79 -26.28 3.76
N SER A 218 -8.83 -26.62 4.63
CA SER A 218 -8.84 -26.30 6.06
C SER A 218 -7.78 -25.30 6.46
N HIS A 219 -7.04 -24.69 5.53
CA HIS A 219 -6.02 -23.68 5.81
C HIS A 219 -6.54 -22.47 6.60
N TRP A 220 -7.85 -22.18 6.53
CA TRP A 220 -8.50 -21.15 7.33
C TRP A 220 -8.34 -21.40 8.84
N GLN A 221 -8.23 -22.68 9.29
CA GLN A 221 -8.02 -23.04 10.69
C GLN A 221 -6.65 -22.56 11.22
N VAL A 222 -5.70 -22.30 10.33
CA VAL A 222 -4.38 -21.73 10.66
C VAL A 222 -4.41 -20.22 10.50
N TYR A 223 -4.86 -19.72 9.35
CA TYR A 223 -4.79 -18.28 9.05
C TYR A 223 -5.70 -17.44 9.93
N ILE A 224 -6.97 -17.87 10.17
CA ILE A 224 -7.92 -17.06 10.94
C ILE A 224 -7.46 -16.84 12.38
N PRO A 225 -7.12 -17.88 13.17
CA PRO A 225 -6.64 -17.67 14.54
C PRO A 225 -5.36 -16.85 14.60
N VAL A 226 -4.40 -17.11 13.70
CA VAL A 226 -3.15 -16.37 13.63
C VAL A 226 -3.40 -14.88 13.36
N LEU A 227 -4.25 -14.56 12.39
CA LEU A 227 -4.58 -13.17 12.07
C LEU A 227 -5.36 -12.47 13.20
N LEU A 228 -6.37 -13.11 13.77
CA LEU A 228 -7.15 -12.53 14.88
C LEU A 228 -6.27 -12.22 16.08
N VAL A 229 -5.41 -13.18 16.48
CA VAL A 229 -4.47 -12.98 17.59
C VAL A 229 -3.47 -11.87 17.26
N SER A 230 -2.95 -11.84 16.03
CA SER A 230 -2.00 -10.79 15.62
C SER A 230 -2.61 -9.39 15.64
N ILE A 231 -3.85 -9.24 15.17
CA ILE A 231 -4.59 -7.97 15.22
C ILE A 231 -4.82 -7.54 16.67
N LEU A 232 -5.25 -8.47 17.55
CA LEU A 232 -5.47 -8.17 18.95
C LEU A 232 -4.18 -7.69 19.65
N LEU A 233 -3.06 -8.33 19.35
CA LEU A 233 -1.76 -7.98 19.96
C LEU A 233 -1.14 -6.72 19.34
N MET A 234 -1.44 -6.39 18.08
CA MET A 234 -0.94 -5.15 17.46
C MET A 234 -1.60 -3.89 18.01
N VAL A 235 -2.91 -3.94 18.42
CA VAL A 235 -3.67 -2.75 18.82
C VAL A 235 -3.00 -1.95 19.96
N PRO A 236 -2.54 -2.56 21.06
CA PRO A 236 -1.84 -1.83 22.12
C PRO A 236 -0.55 -1.16 21.63
N LEU A 237 0.18 -1.82 20.74
CA LEU A 237 1.42 -1.30 20.14
C LEU A 237 1.11 -0.12 19.21
N LEU A 238 0.04 -0.23 18.43
CA LEU A 238 -0.42 0.86 17.55
C LEU A 238 -0.81 2.10 18.36
N ILE A 239 -1.57 1.93 19.43
CA ILE A 239 -1.96 3.03 20.36
C ILE A 239 -0.70 3.69 20.97
N LEU A 240 0.29 2.89 21.35
CA LEU A 240 1.56 3.41 21.84
C LEU A 240 2.32 4.21 20.76
N GLY A 241 2.30 3.70 19.51
CA GLY A 241 2.93 4.33 18.35
C GLY A 241 2.26 5.65 17.91
N MET A 242 0.98 5.85 18.24
CA MET A 242 0.28 7.11 17.98
C MET A 242 0.80 8.27 18.83
N LYS A 243 1.47 8.00 19.95
CA LYS A 243 2.14 9.03 20.75
C LYS A 243 3.37 9.52 19.98
N ARG A 244 3.39 10.82 19.64
CA ARG A 244 4.39 11.46 18.76
C ARG A 244 5.84 11.07 19.07
N GLN A 245 6.22 11.10 20.34
CA GLN A 245 7.59 10.79 20.78
C GLN A 245 7.97 9.31 20.60
N ARG A 246 7.01 8.40 20.42
CA ARG A 246 7.26 6.95 20.34
C ARG A 246 7.00 6.33 18.97
N THR A 247 6.51 7.12 18.00
CA THR A 247 6.15 6.61 16.66
C THR A 247 7.32 5.89 16.00
N ILE A 248 8.51 6.46 16.01
CA ILE A 248 9.69 5.87 15.37
C ILE A 248 10.21 4.66 16.15
N ASP A 249 10.15 4.69 17.48
CA ASP A 249 10.58 3.56 18.29
C ASP A 249 9.65 2.36 18.09
N VAL A 250 8.33 2.61 18.00
CA VAL A 250 7.34 1.55 17.68
C VAL A 250 7.50 1.05 16.25
N LEU A 251 7.80 1.91 15.28
CA LEU A 251 8.13 1.49 13.91
C LEU A 251 9.33 0.53 13.90
N ARG A 252 10.42 0.87 14.59
CA ARG A 252 11.62 0.02 14.71
C ARG A 252 11.30 -1.30 15.43
N LEU A 253 10.50 -1.24 16.49
CA LEU A 253 10.01 -2.43 17.17
C LEU A 253 9.20 -3.33 16.23
N ALA A 254 8.31 -2.77 15.41
CA ALA A 254 7.52 -3.53 14.46
C ALA A 254 8.39 -4.23 13.40
N ILE A 255 9.44 -3.56 12.90
CA ILE A 255 10.43 -4.18 11.99
C ILE A 255 11.18 -5.32 12.70
N ALA A 256 11.58 -5.11 13.95
CA ALA A 256 12.25 -6.14 14.74
C ALA A 256 11.33 -7.35 15.02
N VAL A 257 10.05 -7.12 15.31
CA VAL A 257 9.03 -8.18 15.49
C VAL A 257 8.83 -8.95 14.18
N LEU A 258 8.76 -8.25 13.03
CA LEU A 258 8.70 -8.89 11.71
C LEU A 258 9.91 -9.82 11.49
N GLY A 259 11.12 -9.32 11.74
CA GLY A 259 12.36 -10.09 11.66
C GLY A 259 12.40 -11.26 12.63
N LEU A 260 11.89 -11.09 13.86
CA LEU A 260 11.76 -12.19 14.84
C LEU A 260 10.82 -13.29 14.32
N GLY A 261 9.71 -12.94 13.67
CA GLY A 261 8.84 -13.91 13.00
C GLY A 261 9.60 -14.76 11.98
N PHE A 262 10.42 -14.14 11.13
CA PHE A 262 11.26 -14.88 10.19
C PHE A 262 12.38 -15.67 10.85
N LEU A 263 12.96 -15.20 11.94
CA LEU A 263 13.94 -15.96 12.71
C LEU A 263 13.32 -17.26 13.30
N ILE A 264 12.10 -17.16 13.84
CA ILE A 264 11.36 -18.32 14.36
C ILE A 264 11.04 -19.30 13.21
N LEU A 265 10.61 -18.81 12.05
CA LEU A 265 10.34 -19.64 10.88
C LEU A 265 11.63 -20.28 10.33
N PHE A 266 12.74 -19.56 10.31
CA PHE A 266 14.04 -20.07 9.88
C PHE A 266 14.54 -21.21 10.77
N ALA A 267 14.43 -21.03 12.09
CA ALA A 267 14.91 -22.01 13.06
C ALA A 267 13.92 -23.16 13.33
N GLY A 268 12.61 -22.87 13.26
CA GLY A 268 11.55 -23.81 13.68
C GLY A 268 10.55 -24.17 12.56
N GLY A 269 10.77 -23.78 11.32
CA GLY A 269 9.85 -23.98 10.20
C GLY A 269 9.59 -25.44 9.80
N THR A 270 10.31 -26.38 10.40
CA THR A 270 10.08 -27.82 10.27
C THR A 270 9.14 -28.40 11.35
N THR A 271 8.67 -27.56 12.28
CA THR A 271 7.79 -27.97 13.38
C THR A 271 6.45 -27.20 13.30
N ALA A 272 5.37 -27.84 13.69
CA ALA A 272 4.05 -27.22 13.71
C ALA A 272 4.00 -25.96 14.59
N SER A 273 4.60 -26.02 15.78
CA SER A 273 4.70 -24.87 16.70
C SER A 273 5.52 -23.72 16.11
N GLY A 274 6.65 -24.03 15.46
CA GLY A 274 7.50 -23.03 14.81
C GLY A 274 6.80 -22.29 13.69
N ILE A 275 6.01 -22.99 12.87
CA ILE A 275 5.22 -22.38 11.80
C ILE A 275 4.14 -21.48 12.40
N VAL A 276 3.32 -21.96 13.32
CA VAL A 276 2.18 -21.21 13.88
C VAL A 276 2.66 -19.98 14.65
N VAL A 277 3.67 -20.15 15.53
CA VAL A 277 4.22 -19.03 16.31
C VAL A 277 4.95 -18.04 15.40
N GLY A 278 5.77 -18.52 14.46
CA GLY A 278 6.49 -17.66 13.53
C GLY A 278 5.56 -16.83 12.65
N LEU A 279 4.49 -17.45 12.13
CA LEU A 279 3.43 -16.72 11.40
C LEU A 279 2.71 -15.70 12.30
N GLY A 280 2.38 -16.07 13.54
CA GLY A 280 1.74 -15.15 14.47
C GLY A 280 2.58 -13.91 14.74
N VAL A 281 3.86 -14.11 15.04
CA VAL A 281 4.82 -13.00 15.28
C VAL A 281 5.03 -12.17 14.01
N PHE A 282 5.17 -12.82 12.84
CA PHE A 282 5.25 -12.13 11.56
C PHE A 282 4.04 -11.21 11.33
N PHE A 283 2.81 -11.72 11.49
CA PHE A 283 1.61 -10.92 11.24
C PHE A 283 1.39 -9.81 12.27
N ILE A 284 1.89 -9.92 13.50
CA ILE A 284 1.90 -8.78 14.45
C ILE A 284 2.74 -7.64 13.88
N GLY A 285 3.98 -7.93 13.46
CA GLY A 285 4.86 -6.95 12.84
C GLY A 285 4.28 -6.40 11.53
N PHE A 286 3.80 -7.26 10.65
CA PHE A 286 3.22 -6.91 9.37
C PHE A 286 2.03 -5.97 9.51
N ASN A 287 1.01 -6.33 10.29
CA ASN A 287 -0.19 -5.53 10.47
C ASN A 287 0.12 -4.15 11.10
N LEU A 288 1.07 -4.11 12.04
CA LEU A 288 1.50 -2.86 12.66
C LEU A 288 2.21 -1.95 11.66
N LEU A 289 3.11 -2.48 10.84
CA LEU A 289 3.82 -1.75 9.79
C LEU A 289 2.87 -1.27 8.69
N GLU A 290 1.93 -2.12 8.28
CA GLU A 290 0.89 -1.80 7.29
C GLU A 290 0.00 -0.62 7.73
N ALA A 291 -0.30 -0.53 9.02
CA ALA A 291 -1.04 0.61 9.57
C ALA A 291 -0.17 1.87 9.72
N MET A 292 1.10 1.73 10.08
CA MET A 292 1.97 2.86 10.41
C MET A 292 2.60 3.52 9.18
N LEU A 293 3.05 2.74 8.18
CA LEU A 293 3.79 3.29 7.03
C LEU A 293 2.99 4.28 6.20
N PRO A 294 1.71 4.03 5.81
CA PRO A 294 0.90 5.02 5.10
C PRO A 294 0.61 6.27 5.94
N SER A 295 0.41 6.10 7.26
CA SER A 295 0.22 7.22 8.18
C SER A 295 1.46 8.12 8.24
N LEU A 296 2.66 7.54 8.31
CA LEU A 296 3.92 8.27 8.26
C LEU A 296 4.13 8.97 6.92
N LEU A 297 3.79 8.29 5.81
CA LEU A 297 3.86 8.88 4.48
C LEU A 297 3.07 10.20 4.40
N THR A 298 1.82 10.19 4.86
CA THR A 298 0.95 11.37 4.81
C THR A 298 1.42 12.52 5.71
N ARG A 299 2.19 12.21 6.76
CA ARG A 299 2.77 13.21 7.69
C ARG A 299 4.10 13.77 7.20
N ILE A 300 4.89 12.98 6.46
CA ILE A 300 6.21 13.39 5.95
C ILE A 300 6.09 14.07 4.59
N ALA A 301 5.19 13.57 3.73
CA ALA A 301 5.00 14.11 2.38
C ALA A 301 4.56 15.60 2.40
N PRO A 302 5.15 16.44 1.51
CA PRO A 302 4.71 17.81 1.35
C PRO A 302 3.22 17.86 0.98
N GLY A 303 2.47 18.84 1.52
CA GLY A 303 1.02 18.97 1.31
C GLY A 303 0.63 18.98 -0.17
N TYR A 304 1.40 19.71 -0.99
CA TYR A 304 1.22 19.85 -2.44
C TYR A 304 1.62 18.60 -3.25
N ALA A 305 2.36 17.65 -2.68
CA ALA A 305 2.87 16.47 -3.36
C ALA A 305 2.38 15.13 -2.75
N LYS A 306 1.41 15.14 -1.84
CA LYS A 306 0.90 13.92 -1.17
C LYS A 306 0.43 12.85 -2.15
N GLY A 307 -0.28 13.24 -3.22
CA GLY A 307 -0.73 12.31 -4.26
C GLY A 307 0.44 11.67 -5.02
N THR A 308 1.46 12.45 -5.37
CA THR A 308 2.68 11.96 -6.02
C THR A 308 3.44 11.01 -5.10
N ALA A 309 3.60 11.37 -3.82
CA ALA A 309 4.26 10.53 -2.82
C ALA A 309 3.53 9.19 -2.64
N SER A 310 2.19 9.20 -2.55
CA SER A 310 1.40 7.97 -2.48
C SER A 310 1.52 7.11 -3.74
N GLY A 311 1.58 7.72 -4.92
CA GLY A 311 1.78 7.00 -6.17
C GLY A 311 3.13 6.28 -6.25
N ILE A 312 4.21 6.94 -5.81
CA ILE A 312 5.55 6.35 -5.73
C ILE A 312 5.56 5.23 -4.68
N TYR A 313 5.02 5.48 -3.50
CA TYR A 313 4.90 4.50 -2.42
C TYR A 313 4.20 3.20 -2.88
N ASN A 314 3.05 3.32 -3.53
CA ASN A 314 2.33 2.16 -4.07
C ASN A 314 3.11 1.46 -5.20
N THR A 315 3.90 2.20 -5.98
CA THR A 315 4.79 1.59 -6.98
C THR A 315 5.85 0.70 -6.31
N PHE A 316 6.46 1.18 -5.21
CA PHE A 316 7.39 0.37 -4.42
C PHE A 316 6.72 -0.82 -3.76
N GLU A 317 5.51 -0.67 -3.25
CA GLU A 317 4.68 -1.77 -2.73
C GLU A 317 4.51 -2.89 -3.76
N PHE A 318 4.04 -2.55 -4.96
CA PHE A 318 3.83 -3.53 -6.03
C PHE A 318 5.13 -4.13 -6.59
N LEU A 319 6.21 -3.36 -6.65
CA LEU A 319 7.54 -3.90 -6.96
C LEU A 319 7.98 -4.91 -5.89
N GLY A 320 7.70 -4.64 -4.61
CA GLY A 320 7.94 -5.58 -3.52
C GLY A 320 7.19 -6.91 -3.73
N VAL A 321 5.91 -6.85 -4.09
CA VAL A 321 5.11 -8.04 -4.43
C VAL A 321 5.77 -8.87 -5.54
N PHE A 322 6.23 -8.21 -6.62
CA PHE A 322 6.88 -8.89 -7.73
C PHE A 322 8.21 -9.53 -7.33
N ILE A 323 9.09 -8.76 -6.71
CA ILE A 323 10.43 -9.24 -6.31
C ILE A 323 10.31 -10.36 -5.27
N GLY A 324 9.37 -10.23 -4.34
CA GLY A 324 9.07 -11.26 -3.35
C GLY A 324 8.61 -12.58 -3.97
N GLY A 325 7.75 -12.52 -4.98
CA GLY A 325 7.34 -13.71 -5.73
C GLY A 325 8.51 -14.34 -6.50
N ALA A 326 9.22 -13.54 -7.30
CA ALA A 326 10.31 -14.01 -8.14
C ALA A 326 11.48 -14.59 -7.32
N ILE A 327 12.01 -13.82 -6.35
CA ILE A 327 13.13 -14.27 -5.50
C ILE A 327 12.65 -15.34 -4.53
N GLY A 328 11.44 -15.23 -3.97
CA GLY A 328 10.86 -16.27 -3.12
C GLY A 328 10.76 -17.61 -3.83
N GLY A 329 10.30 -17.60 -5.09
CA GLY A 329 10.26 -18.80 -5.94
C GLY A 329 11.64 -19.37 -6.24
N LEU A 330 12.62 -18.52 -6.57
CA LEU A 330 14.02 -18.94 -6.79
C LEU A 330 14.64 -19.55 -5.52
N MET A 331 14.48 -18.88 -4.37
CA MET A 331 15.01 -19.37 -3.10
C MET A 331 14.35 -20.69 -2.69
N PHE A 332 13.04 -20.80 -2.90
CA PHE A 332 12.32 -22.04 -2.62
C PHE A 332 12.82 -23.20 -3.49
N GLY A 333 13.02 -22.96 -4.78
CA GLY A 333 13.55 -23.98 -5.71
C GLY A 333 14.99 -24.41 -5.41
N SER A 334 15.83 -23.49 -4.91
CA SER A 334 17.26 -23.75 -4.70
C SER A 334 17.60 -24.23 -3.29
N PHE A 335 16.92 -23.70 -2.27
CA PHE A 335 17.26 -23.88 -0.86
C PHE A 335 16.05 -24.30 0.01
N GLY A 336 14.90 -24.57 -0.62
CA GLY A 336 13.67 -24.93 0.10
C GLY A 336 13.12 -23.77 0.96
N ALA A 337 12.26 -24.13 1.90
CA ALA A 337 11.62 -23.17 2.81
C ALA A 337 12.63 -22.35 3.63
N THR A 338 13.69 -22.99 4.09
CA THR A 338 14.74 -22.34 4.88
C THR A 338 15.42 -21.21 4.11
N GLY A 339 15.65 -21.39 2.79
CA GLY A 339 16.21 -20.35 1.93
C GLY A 339 15.32 -19.11 1.84
N VAL A 340 14.00 -19.32 1.72
CA VAL A 340 13.02 -18.21 1.71
C VAL A 340 12.99 -17.46 3.04
N PHE A 341 12.94 -18.20 4.15
CA PHE A 341 12.94 -17.57 5.47
C PHE A 341 14.25 -16.85 5.79
N GLY A 342 15.39 -17.40 5.35
CA GLY A 342 16.69 -16.76 5.47
C GLY A 342 16.78 -15.45 4.67
N PHE A 343 16.28 -15.45 3.44
CA PHE A 343 16.19 -14.26 2.60
C PHE A 343 15.30 -13.18 3.24
N CYS A 344 14.12 -13.55 3.74
CA CYS A 344 13.20 -12.63 4.40
C CYS A 344 13.79 -12.07 5.71
N LEU A 345 14.47 -12.91 6.49
CA LEU A 345 15.16 -12.50 7.72
C LEU A 345 16.27 -11.49 7.39
N ALA A 346 17.14 -11.80 6.43
CA ALA A 346 18.24 -10.92 6.03
C ALA A 346 17.70 -9.56 5.54
N SER A 347 16.63 -9.56 4.74
CA SER A 347 15.98 -8.34 4.26
C SER A 347 15.39 -7.50 5.40
N SER A 348 14.75 -8.15 6.38
CA SER A 348 14.18 -7.50 7.57
C SER A 348 15.27 -6.90 8.48
N LEU A 349 16.37 -7.61 8.67
CA LEU A 349 17.51 -7.12 9.44
C LEU A 349 18.21 -5.94 8.76
N LEU A 350 18.38 -5.99 7.42
CA LEU A 350 18.90 -4.87 6.66
C LEU A 350 18.01 -3.65 6.79
N TRP A 351 16.67 -3.83 6.66
CA TRP A 351 15.72 -2.74 6.85
C TRP A 351 15.81 -2.15 8.27
N LEU A 352 15.88 -3.00 9.30
CA LEU A 352 16.04 -2.55 10.68
C LEU A 352 17.33 -1.74 10.86
N ALA A 353 18.44 -2.23 10.32
CA ALA A 353 19.73 -1.53 10.35
C ALA A 353 19.65 -0.14 9.69
N LEU A 354 19.05 -0.04 8.51
CA LEU A 354 18.83 1.23 7.81
C LEU A 354 17.89 2.16 8.59
N SER A 355 16.88 1.62 9.27
CA SER A 355 15.96 2.41 10.11
C SER A 355 16.63 2.96 11.38
N VAL A 356 17.60 2.22 11.95
CA VAL A 356 18.33 2.63 13.16
C VAL A 356 19.45 3.61 12.82
N SER A 357 20.18 3.37 11.73
CA SER A 357 21.37 4.18 11.35
C SER A 357 21.01 5.56 10.80
N GLY A 358 19.77 5.73 10.34
CA GLY A 358 19.34 6.99 9.74
C GLY A 358 18.89 8.06 10.74
N PRO A 359 18.90 9.35 10.32
CA PRO A 359 18.30 10.41 11.13
C PRO A 359 16.85 10.10 11.43
N LYS A 360 16.37 10.47 12.62
CA LYS A 360 14.94 10.34 12.96
C LYS A 360 14.13 11.19 12.00
N PRO A 361 13.06 10.64 11.40
CA PRO A 361 12.17 11.43 10.57
C PRO A 361 11.58 12.60 11.37
N GLU A 362 11.58 13.77 10.76
CA GLU A 362 10.88 14.92 11.34
C GLU A 362 9.38 14.77 11.06
N LEU A 363 8.67 14.32 12.07
CA LEU A 363 7.21 14.22 12.02
C LEU A 363 6.62 15.61 12.22
N ARG A 364 6.08 16.19 11.15
CA ARG A 364 5.46 17.51 11.16
C ARG A 364 4.06 17.41 10.57
N ASP A 365 3.09 17.99 11.26
CA ASP A 365 1.76 18.02 10.70
C ASP A 365 1.65 19.13 9.65
N SER A 366 0.88 18.85 8.61
CA SER A 366 0.60 19.80 7.54
C SER A 366 -0.79 20.38 7.76
N VAL A 367 -0.88 21.68 7.91
CA VAL A 367 -2.14 22.44 7.99
C VAL A 367 -2.37 23.14 6.67
N THR A 368 -3.57 22.99 6.11
CA THR A 368 -3.98 23.69 4.91
C THR A 368 -4.71 24.98 5.31
N VAL A 369 -4.25 26.09 4.77
CA VAL A 369 -4.80 27.44 5.03
C VAL A 369 -5.38 27.96 3.73
N TYR A 370 -6.66 28.34 3.74
CA TYR A 370 -7.31 28.99 2.61
C TYR A 370 -7.01 30.47 2.64
N ILE A 371 -6.55 30.99 1.53
CA ILE A 371 -6.14 32.41 1.41
C ILE A 371 -7.04 33.16 0.44
N ASP A 372 -7.34 34.41 0.78
CA ASP A 372 -7.97 35.35 -0.17
C ASP A 372 -6.90 36.26 -0.80
N PRO A 373 -6.56 36.03 -2.08
CA PRO A 373 -5.51 36.80 -2.77
C PRO A 373 -5.81 38.30 -2.89
N HIS A 374 -7.08 38.71 -2.72
CA HIS A 374 -7.51 40.11 -2.85
C HIS A 374 -7.33 40.92 -1.57
N GLN A 375 -7.26 40.24 -0.40
CA GLN A 375 -7.08 40.89 0.91
C GLN A 375 -5.62 40.92 1.37
N SER A 376 -4.73 40.22 0.69
CA SER A 376 -3.33 40.08 1.08
C SER A 376 -2.41 40.77 0.08
N GLY A 377 -1.34 41.35 0.56
CA GLY A 377 -0.31 42.03 -0.28
C GLY A 377 0.51 41.10 -1.21
N GLY A 378 -0.08 39.99 -1.67
CA GLY A 378 0.51 38.99 -2.55
C GLY A 378 1.12 37.79 -1.81
N ALA A 379 1.51 36.71 -2.59
CA ALA A 379 2.04 35.45 -2.04
C ALA A 379 3.17 35.65 -1.02
N ASN A 380 4.10 36.56 -1.33
CA ASN A 380 5.28 36.82 -0.50
C ASN A 380 4.94 37.47 0.84
N ALA A 381 3.83 38.22 0.92
CA ALA A 381 3.37 38.82 2.17
C ALA A 381 2.75 37.76 3.06
N ILE A 382 1.81 36.96 2.53
CA ILE A 382 1.18 35.85 3.24
C ILE A 382 2.23 34.86 3.71
N GLU A 383 3.18 34.47 2.85
CA GLU A 383 4.25 33.55 3.24
C GLU A 383 5.09 34.08 4.41
N ARG A 384 5.43 35.35 4.40
CA ARG A 384 6.17 35.99 5.51
C ARG A 384 5.39 36.00 6.82
N ASP A 385 4.10 36.30 6.74
CA ASP A 385 3.26 36.44 7.94
C ASP A 385 2.96 35.07 8.55
N LEU A 386 2.70 34.05 7.70
CA LEU A 386 2.55 32.68 8.15
C LEU A 386 3.86 32.12 8.73
N ARG A 387 5.02 32.43 8.17
CA ARG A 387 6.33 32.00 8.70
C ARG A 387 6.71 32.62 10.05
N ARG A 388 6.09 33.75 10.42
CA ARG A 388 6.33 34.41 11.71
C ARG A 388 5.55 33.77 12.86
N LEU A 389 4.58 32.92 12.58
CA LEU A 389 3.79 32.27 13.60
C LEU A 389 4.65 31.28 14.38
N ALA A 390 4.43 31.23 15.69
CA ALA A 390 5.10 30.26 16.54
C ALA A 390 4.73 28.83 16.13
N GLY A 391 5.73 27.97 16.00
CA GLY A 391 5.54 26.56 15.60
C GLY A 391 5.35 26.33 14.10
N VAL A 392 5.52 27.35 13.25
CA VAL A 392 5.54 27.19 11.78
C VAL A 392 6.97 27.01 11.29
N ASP A 393 7.23 25.89 10.64
CA ASP A 393 8.55 25.53 10.12
C ASP A 393 8.74 25.90 8.65
N SER A 394 7.74 25.64 7.83
CA SER A 394 7.78 25.98 6.40
C SER A 394 6.39 26.32 5.88
N VAL A 395 6.36 27.21 4.89
CA VAL A 395 5.15 27.67 4.23
C VAL A 395 5.33 27.52 2.74
N THR A 396 4.33 26.99 2.04
CA THR A 396 4.27 26.94 0.58
C THR A 396 2.94 27.55 0.15
N VAL A 397 2.96 28.68 -0.55
CA VAL A 397 1.77 29.40 -1.00
C VAL A 397 1.51 29.06 -2.47
N LEU A 398 0.32 28.57 -2.77
CA LEU A 398 -0.19 28.31 -4.12
C LEU A 398 -1.33 29.29 -4.42
N LEU A 399 -1.00 30.45 -4.98
CA LEU A 399 -1.97 31.51 -5.24
C LEU A 399 -3.07 31.11 -6.24
N GLU A 400 -2.73 30.30 -7.23
CA GLU A 400 -3.69 29.81 -8.23
C GLU A 400 -4.78 28.95 -7.59
N GLU A 401 -4.41 28.18 -6.57
CA GLU A 401 -5.33 27.32 -5.81
C GLU A 401 -5.96 28.03 -4.60
N LYS A 402 -5.54 29.26 -4.29
CA LYS A 402 -5.94 30.04 -3.10
C LYS A 402 -5.67 29.31 -1.79
N ILE A 403 -4.54 28.59 -1.72
CA ILE A 403 -4.18 27.74 -0.59
C ILE A 403 -2.73 28.01 -0.18
N ALA A 404 -2.47 27.96 1.11
CA ALA A 404 -1.13 27.84 1.68
C ALA A 404 -1.02 26.56 2.49
N TYR A 405 0.01 25.77 2.22
CA TYR A 405 0.39 24.62 3.05
C TYR A 405 1.42 25.07 4.06
N ILE A 406 1.14 24.89 5.34
CA ILE A 406 2.07 25.15 6.42
C ILE A 406 2.47 23.85 7.11
N ARG A 407 3.77 23.65 7.33
CA ARG A 407 4.27 22.60 8.21
C ARG A 407 4.42 23.16 9.61
N VAL A 408 3.80 22.48 10.57
CA VAL A 408 3.73 22.97 11.93
C VAL A 408 4.30 21.97 12.93
N ASP A 409 4.89 22.51 13.97
CA ASP A 409 5.22 21.76 15.18
C ASP A 409 4.01 21.79 16.12
N ASP A 410 3.31 20.66 16.26
CA ASP A 410 2.07 20.55 17.03
C ASP A 410 2.18 20.96 18.50
N GLU A 411 3.38 20.90 19.09
CA GLU A 411 3.59 21.28 20.48
C GLU A 411 3.61 22.80 20.67
N ASN A 412 4.02 23.53 19.64
CA ASN A 412 4.25 24.98 19.69
C ASN A 412 3.28 25.76 18.80
N PHE A 413 2.44 25.09 17.99
CA PHE A 413 1.53 25.74 17.06
C PHE A 413 0.11 25.84 17.62
N ASP A 414 -0.39 27.08 17.74
CA ASP A 414 -1.80 27.36 18.05
C ASP A 414 -2.57 27.75 16.78
N PRO A 415 -3.54 26.93 16.32
CA PRO A 415 -4.35 27.25 15.12
C PRO A 415 -5.08 28.59 15.19
N LYS A 416 -5.39 29.09 16.38
CA LYS A 416 -6.06 30.41 16.56
C LYS A 416 -5.21 31.59 16.10
N GLN A 417 -3.89 31.39 15.97
CA GLN A 417 -3.01 32.42 15.43
C GLN A 417 -3.28 32.70 13.95
N LEU A 418 -3.80 31.72 13.21
CA LEU A 418 -4.15 31.86 11.78
C LEU A 418 -5.29 32.86 11.56
N GLU A 419 -6.23 32.98 12.51
CA GLU A 419 -7.36 33.89 12.43
C GLU A 419 -6.93 35.39 12.51
N ARG A 420 -5.68 35.63 12.90
CA ARG A 420 -5.13 36.99 13.07
C ARG A 420 -4.38 37.48 11.82
N ILE A 421 -4.27 36.67 10.80
CA ILE A 421 -3.54 37.00 9.57
C ILE A 421 -4.52 37.50 8.53
N ASP A 422 -4.27 38.70 8.03
CA ASP A 422 -5.06 39.28 6.95
C ASP A 422 -4.96 38.42 5.69
N GLY A 423 -6.11 38.06 5.11
CA GLY A 423 -6.18 37.22 3.93
C GLY A 423 -6.27 35.71 4.22
N VAL A 424 -6.33 35.28 5.47
CA VAL A 424 -6.66 33.90 5.84
C VAL A 424 -8.18 33.76 5.99
N ALA A 425 -8.80 32.99 5.08
CA ALA A 425 -10.25 32.78 5.08
C ALA A 425 -10.69 31.65 6.04
N SER A 426 -9.92 30.56 6.11
CA SER A 426 -10.14 29.45 7.03
C SER A 426 -8.93 28.51 7.05
N SER A 427 -8.84 27.64 8.04
CA SER A 427 -7.82 26.58 8.12
C SER A 427 -8.46 25.22 8.30
N SER A 428 -7.85 24.17 7.72
CA SER A 428 -8.21 22.77 7.97
C SER A 428 -6.99 22.00 8.47
N ARG A 429 -7.20 21.27 9.55
CA ARG A 429 -6.23 20.34 10.14
C ARG A 429 -6.51 18.92 9.68
#